data_1f120bdbc46e1e340cb7687ca19f502f
#
_entry.id   1f120bdbc46e1e340cb7687ca19f502f
#
_cell.length_a   1.000
_cell.length_b   1.000
_cell.length_c   1.000
_cell.angle_alpha   90.00
_cell.angle_beta   90.00
_cell.angle_gamma   90.00
#
_symmetry.space_group_name_H-M   'P 1'
#
loop_
_entity.id
_entity.type
_entity.pdbx_description
1 polymer ?
#
loop_
_entity_poly.entity_id
_entity_poly.type
_entity_poly.pdbx_seq_one_letter_code
_entity_poly.pdbx_strand_id
1 'polypeptide(L)'
;GTAGLLYIMFLAGLEIEITRDCNLNCPHCMRYEPNEPMDAYRGTVIAPEVIDALFDRYRHIELLLLTGGEPMLHPEMITYIVDKIIEKQVYVEQIQVITNGTIASKEAVTALNKAYEYITENCVDWKYPVHIGISTDYHDNQSSIQTVYNFYKQQCKFDVRLHQVDLSDAKQLSLTYSGRSKALTN
;
A
#
# COMPACT_ATOMS: atom_id res chain seq x y z
N GLY A 1 15.40 21.80 -34.76
CA GLY A 1 15.06 20.74 -33.81
C GLY A 1 14.40 21.38 -32.60
N THR A 2 13.08 21.31 -32.50
CA THR A 2 12.33 21.67 -31.29
C THR A 2 12.64 20.62 -30.21
N ALA A 3 13.48 20.98 -29.25
CA ALA A 3 13.63 20.21 -28.02
C ALA A 3 12.29 20.26 -27.30
N GLY A 4 11.53 19.17 -27.37
CA GLY A 4 10.31 19.03 -26.60
C GLY A 4 10.67 19.13 -25.12
N LEU A 5 10.15 20.15 -24.45
CA LEU A 5 10.23 20.30 -23.03
C LEU A 5 9.52 19.09 -22.41
N LEU A 6 10.29 18.11 -21.93
CA LEU A 6 9.72 16.99 -21.16
C LEU A 6 9.23 17.59 -19.85
N TYR A 7 7.93 17.84 -19.75
CA TYR A 7 7.28 18.15 -18.46
C TYR A 7 7.32 16.89 -17.60
N ILE A 8 8.31 16.80 -16.73
CA ILE A 8 8.29 15.80 -15.65
C ILE A 8 7.18 16.21 -14.70
N MET A 9 6.08 15.45 -14.71
CA MET A 9 4.99 15.70 -13.79
C MET A 9 5.34 15.11 -12.43
N PHE A 10 5.31 15.98 -11.42
CA PHE A 10 5.52 15.66 -10.02
C PHE A 10 4.18 15.33 -9.35
N LEU A 11 4.19 14.32 -8.47
CA LEU A 11 3.09 14.01 -7.55
C LEU A 11 3.61 13.99 -6.11
N ALA A 12 3.00 14.81 -5.25
CA ALA A 12 3.26 14.77 -3.80
C ALA A 12 2.76 13.47 -3.15
N GLY A 13 1.72 12.86 -3.70
CA GLY A 13 1.20 11.56 -3.25
C GLY A 13 0.42 10.86 -4.34
N LEU A 14 0.62 9.56 -4.42
CA LEU A 14 -0.13 8.65 -5.28
C LEU A 14 -0.56 7.44 -4.46
N GLU A 15 -1.85 7.24 -4.28
CA GLU A 15 -2.41 6.02 -3.72
C GLU A 15 -2.83 5.09 -4.85
N ILE A 16 -2.35 3.86 -4.82
CA ILE A 16 -2.75 2.79 -5.72
C ILE A 16 -3.50 1.73 -4.93
N GLU A 17 -4.78 1.62 -5.19
CA GLU A 17 -5.61 0.52 -4.72
C GLU A 17 -5.36 -0.69 -5.64
N ILE A 18 -4.43 -1.58 -5.21
CA ILE A 18 -3.99 -2.75 -6.00
C ILE A 18 -5.16 -3.68 -6.30
N THR A 19 -6.04 -3.83 -5.31
CA THR A 19 -7.20 -4.73 -5.36
C THR A 19 -8.29 -4.23 -4.44
N ARG A 20 -9.52 -4.59 -4.74
CA ARG A 20 -10.63 -4.49 -3.78
C ARG A 20 -10.91 -5.81 -3.06
N ASP A 21 -10.25 -6.92 -3.48
CA ASP A 21 -10.33 -8.19 -2.78
C ASP A 21 -9.74 -8.08 -1.37
N CYS A 22 -10.41 -8.69 -0.39
CA CYS A 22 -9.97 -8.71 0.99
C CYS A 22 -10.42 -9.99 1.68
N ASN A 23 -9.58 -10.53 2.53
CA ASN A 23 -9.86 -11.72 3.32
C ASN A 23 -10.44 -11.42 4.71
N LEU A 24 -10.70 -10.14 5.04
CA LEU A 24 -11.32 -9.70 6.28
C LEU A 24 -12.64 -8.97 6.05
N ASN A 25 -13.52 -9.05 7.04
CA ASN A 25 -14.83 -8.38 7.04
C ASN A 25 -14.91 -7.28 8.11
N CYS A 26 -13.96 -6.36 8.09
CA CYS A 26 -13.85 -5.33 9.11
C CYS A 26 -15.09 -4.42 9.16
N PRO A 27 -15.67 -4.18 10.37
CA PRO A 27 -16.88 -3.35 10.52
C PRO A 27 -16.64 -1.87 10.18
N HIS A 28 -15.39 -1.41 10.30
CA HIS A 28 -14.98 -0.02 10.01
C HIS A 28 -14.47 0.17 8.57
N CYS A 29 -14.56 -0.84 7.72
CA CYS A 29 -14.03 -0.77 6.35
C CYS A 29 -14.70 0.35 5.57
N MET A 30 -13.87 1.27 5.02
CA MET A 30 -14.33 2.40 4.21
C MET A 30 -14.58 2.03 2.75
N ARG A 31 -14.11 0.85 2.30
CA ARG A 31 -14.14 0.42 0.89
C ARG A 31 -15.34 -0.45 0.54
N TYR A 32 -15.90 -1.14 1.52
CA TYR A 32 -17.09 -1.98 1.35
C TYR A 32 -18.33 -1.28 1.89
N GLU A 33 -19.43 -1.34 1.15
CA GLU A 33 -20.72 -0.88 1.66
C GLU A 33 -21.26 -1.83 2.75
N PRO A 34 -22.13 -1.35 3.67
CA PRO A 34 -22.59 -2.14 4.82
C PRO A 34 -23.18 -3.51 4.48
N ASN A 35 -23.85 -3.62 3.34
CA ASN A 35 -24.53 -4.85 2.90
C ASN A 35 -23.80 -5.56 1.75
N GLU A 36 -22.60 -5.14 1.43
CA GLU A 36 -21.83 -5.72 0.34
C GLU A 36 -21.18 -7.04 0.78
N PRO A 37 -21.36 -8.16 0.03
CA PRO A 37 -20.78 -9.43 0.40
C PRO A 37 -19.25 -9.37 0.33
N MET A 38 -18.58 -10.17 1.18
CA MET A 38 -17.11 -10.21 1.25
C MET A 38 -16.43 -10.60 -0.06
N ASP A 39 -17.12 -11.37 -0.88
CA ASP A 39 -16.59 -11.88 -2.16
C ASP A 39 -16.99 -11.03 -3.38
N ALA A 40 -17.64 -9.87 -3.15
CA ALA A 40 -18.05 -8.97 -4.22
C ALA A 40 -16.90 -8.57 -5.16
N TYR A 41 -15.68 -8.49 -4.62
CA TYR A 41 -14.49 -8.06 -5.35
C TYR A 41 -13.40 -9.13 -5.42
N ARG A 42 -13.77 -10.40 -5.19
CA ARG A 42 -12.81 -11.52 -5.19
C ARG A 42 -12.05 -11.58 -6.51
N GLY A 43 -10.72 -11.64 -6.43
CA GLY A 43 -9.83 -11.72 -7.57
C GLY A 43 -9.74 -10.45 -8.42
N THR A 44 -10.32 -9.33 -7.97
CA THR A 44 -10.13 -8.06 -8.67
C THR A 44 -8.71 -7.55 -8.44
N VAL A 45 -8.05 -7.11 -9.50
CA VAL A 45 -6.70 -6.53 -9.48
C VAL A 45 -6.65 -5.37 -10.46
N ILE A 46 -5.93 -4.32 -10.12
CA ILE A 46 -5.69 -3.19 -11.03
C ILE A 46 -5.00 -3.70 -12.31
N ALA A 47 -5.44 -3.21 -13.46
CA ALA A 47 -4.86 -3.63 -14.73
C ALA A 47 -3.41 -3.12 -14.87
N PRO A 48 -2.45 -3.96 -15.32
CA PRO A 48 -1.07 -3.56 -15.52
C PRO A 48 -0.90 -2.32 -16.40
N GLU A 49 -1.77 -2.15 -17.40
CA GLU A 49 -1.75 -1.02 -18.34
C GLU A 49 -2.01 0.31 -17.63
N VAL A 50 -2.76 0.30 -16.51
CA VAL A 50 -2.99 1.49 -15.68
C VAL A 50 -1.69 1.89 -14.99
N ILE A 51 -0.93 0.93 -14.47
CA ILE A 51 0.38 1.16 -13.84
C ILE A 51 1.36 1.73 -14.87
N ASP A 52 1.40 1.13 -16.08
CA ASP A 52 2.24 1.62 -17.17
C ASP A 52 1.93 3.07 -17.54
N ALA A 53 0.65 3.40 -17.72
CA ALA A 53 0.20 4.75 -18.05
C ALA A 53 0.52 5.77 -16.93
N LEU A 54 0.36 5.37 -15.67
CA LEU A 54 0.72 6.22 -14.52
C LEU A 54 2.20 6.57 -14.52
N PHE A 55 3.09 5.58 -14.68
CA PHE A 55 4.53 5.79 -14.64
C PHE A 55 5.12 6.35 -15.95
N ASP A 56 4.40 6.28 -17.05
CA ASP A 56 4.74 7.05 -18.26
C ASP A 56 4.50 8.54 -18.07
N ARG A 57 3.46 8.89 -17.33
CA ARG A 57 3.06 10.26 -17.10
C ARG A 57 3.75 10.92 -15.92
N TYR A 58 3.88 10.19 -14.79
CA TYR A 58 4.42 10.71 -13.55
C TYR A 58 5.78 10.07 -13.27
N ARG A 59 6.83 10.88 -13.36
CA ARG A 59 8.22 10.43 -13.24
C ARG A 59 8.85 10.78 -11.91
N HIS A 60 8.18 11.58 -11.08
CA HIS A 60 8.60 11.92 -9.74
C HIS A 60 7.39 11.84 -8.81
N ILE A 61 7.48 10.95 -7.83
CA ILE A 61 6.44 10.68 -6.83
C ILE A 61 7.09 10.77 -5.44
N GLU A 62 6.61 11.70 -4.60
CA GLU A 62 7.11 11.84 -3.25
C GLU A 62 6.68 10.66 -2.38
N LEU A 63 5.37 10.37 -2.33
CA LEU A 63 4.82 9.23 -1.60
C LEU A 63 3.99 8.33 -2.53
N LEU A 64 4.42 7.08 -2.69
CA LEU A 64 3.63 6.03 -3.31
C LEU A 64 3.04 5.14 -2.21
N LEU A 65 1.72 5.20 -2.04
CA LEU A 65 0.97 4.36 -1.11
C LEU A 65 0.33 3.20 -1.86
N LEU A 66 0.71 1.97 -1.52
CA LEU A 66 0.11 0.74 -2.02
C LEU A 66 -0.88 0.21 -0.99
N THR A 67 -2.12 0.10 -1.39
CA THR A 67 -3.24 -0.26 -0.53
C THR A 67 -4.27 -1.09 -1.30
N GLY A 68 -5.46 -1.24 -0.75
CA GLY A 68 -6.56 -1.93 -1.40
C GLY A 68 -7.56 -2.48 -0.39
N GLY A 69 -8.20 -3.57 -0.73
CA GLY A 69 -8.76 -4.48 0.25
C GLY A 69 -7.61 -5.07 1.07
N GLU A 70 -6.93 -6.10 0.53
CA GLU A 70 -5.68 -6.60 1.10
C GLU A 70 -4.63 -6.78 -0.01
N PRO A 71 -3.62 -5.89 -0.09
CA PRO A 71 -2.64 -5.95 -1.18
C PRO A 71 -1.76 -7.20 -1.17
N MET A 72 -1.59 -7.85 -0.01
CA MET A 72 -0.79 -9.08 0.09
C MET A 72 -1.49 -10.33 -0.47
N LEU A 73 -2.76 -10.22 -0.90
CA LEU A 73 -3.43 -11.24 -1.72
C LEU A 73 -2.89 -11.26 -3.15
N HIS A 74 -2.32 -10.14 -3.61
CA HIS A 74 -1.82 -9.95 -4.97
C HIS A 74 -0.37 -9.45 -4.99
N PRO A 75 0.59 -10.22 -4.40
CA PRO A 75 1.99 -9.81 -4.31
C PRO A 75 2.66 -9.68 -5.69
N GLU A 76 2.15 -10.39 -6.70
CA GLU A 76 2.59 -10.27 -8.09
C GLU A 76 2.39 -8.86 -8.65
N MET A 77 1.35 -8.15 -8.21
CA MET A 77 1.14 -6.75 -8.62
C MET A 77 2.09 -5.80 -7.91
N ILE A 78 2.43 -6.06 -6.64
CA ILE A 78 3.49 -5.32 -5.95
C ILE A 78 4.82 -5.48 -6.71
N THR A 79 5.14 -6.71 -7.12
CA THR A 79 6.31 -7.03 -7.94
C THR A 79 6.29 -6.26 -9.26
N TYR A 80 5.15 -6.27 -9.95
CA TYR A 80 4.98 -5.55 -11.23
C TYR A 80 5.21 -4.04 -11.07
N ILE A 81 4.61 -3.43 -10.04
CA ILE A 81 4.77 -1.99 -9.76
C ILE A 81 6.24 -1.64 -9.52
N VAL A 82 6.93 -2.42 -8.68
CA VAL A 82 8.35 -2.19 -8.38
C VAL A 82 9.22 -2.36 -9.64
N ASP A 83 8.97 -3.40 -10.43
CA ASP A 83 9.70 -3.63 -11.67
C ASP A 83 9.52 -2.48 -12.66
N LYS A 84 8.30 -1.92 -12.76
CA LYS A 84 8.02 -0.76 -13.63
C LYS A 84 8.63 0.54 -13.11
N ILE A 85 8.70 0.75 -11.81
CA ILE A 85 9.43 1.88 -11.21
C ILE A 85 10.90 1.83 -11.66
N ILE A 86 11.53 0.67 -11.56
CA ILE A 86 12.95 0.48 -11.91
C ILE A 86 13.16 0.56 -13.43
N GLU A 87 12.36 -0.16 -14.21
CA GLU A 87 12.45 -0.19 -15.68
C GLU A 87 12.31 1.22 -16.28
N LYS A 88 11.33 1.97 -15.80
CA LYS A 88 11.05 3.32 -16.27
C LYS A 88 11.87 4.39 -15.56
N GLN A 89 12.72 4.03 -14.61
CA GLN A 89 13.53 4.96 -13.80
C GLN A 89 12.68 6.06 -13.17
N VAL A 90 11.55 5.68 -12.54
CA VAL A 90 10.68 6.61 -11.81
C VAL A 90 11.39 7.02 -10.53
N TYR A 91 11.50 8.32 -10.29
CA TYR A 91 12.03 8.86 -9.05
C TYR A 91 10.93 8.78 -7.98
N VAL A 92 11.08 7.88 -7.01
CA VAL A 92 10.15 7.70 -5.90
C VAL A 92 10.91 7.99 -4.61
N GLU A 93 10.35 8.84 -3.76
CA GLU A 93 11.01 9.18 -2.50
C GLU A 93 10.63 8.19 -1.39
N GLN A 94 9.37 7.77 -1.36
CA GLN A 94 8.89 6.81 -0.37
C GLN A 94 7.84 5.86 -0.95
N ILE A 95 7.96 4.57 -0.61
CA ILE A 95 6.91 3.57 -0.84
C ILE A 95 6.38 3.10 0.51
N GLN A 96 5.07 3.15 0.67
CA GLN A 96 4.36 2.62 1.81
C GLN A 96 3.37 1.55 1.38
N VAL A 97 3.36 0.40 2.06
CA VAL A 97 2.35 -0.65 1.88
C VAL A 97 1.55 -0.78 3.15
N ILE A 98 0.23 -0.73 3.04
CA ILE A 98 -0.68 -0.94 4.17
C ILE A 98 -1.34 -2.31 4.01
N THR A 99 -1.18 -3.17 5.01
CA THR A 99 -1.75 -4.53 5.06
C THR A 99 -2.51 -4.78 6.35
N ASN A 100 -3.46 -5.68 6.28
CA ASN A 100 -4.21 -6.14 7.46
C ASN A 100 -3.45 -7.16 8.33
N GLY A 101 -2.24 -7.56 7.95
CA GLY A 101 -1.36 -8.42 8.74
C GLY A 101 -1.81 -9.88 8.86
N THR A 102 -2.59 -10.38 7.91
CA THR A 102 -3.01 -11.80 7.90
C THR A 102 -2.12 -12.68 7.03
N ILE A 103 -1.33 -12.09 6.13
CA ILE A 103 -0.54 -12.79 5.11
C ILE A 103 0.94 -12.43 5.22
N ALA A 104 1.79 -13.44 5.33
CA ALA A 104 3.25 -13.33 5.24
C ALA A 104 3.70 -13.66 3.81
N SER A 105 3.93 -12.65 2.98
CA SER A 105 4.29 -12.81 1.57
C SER A 105 5.80 -12.67 1.33
N LYS A 106 6.46 -13.77 0.97
CA LYS A 106 7.88 -13.74 0.56
C LYS A 106 8.09 -12.98 -0.75
N GLU A 107 7.14 -13.09 -1.67
CA GLU A 107 7.18 -12.41 -2.96
C GLU A 107 7.13 -10.89 -2.78
N ALA A 108 6.18 -10.39 -1.97
CA ALA A 108 6.11 -8.97 -1.64
C ALA A 108 7.40 -8.47 -0.95
N VAL A 109 7.97 -9.25 -0.02
CA VAL A 109 9.26 -8.92 0.63
C VAL A 109 10.37 -8.78 -0.40
N THR A 110 10.47 -9.73 -1.34
CA THR A 110 11.50 -9.70 -2.39
C THR A 110 11.38 -8.45 -3.24
N ALA A 111 10.17 -8.13 -3.69
CA ALA A 111 9.92 -6.93 -4.49
C ALA A 111 10.23 -5.64 -3.71
N LEU A 112 9.75 -5.54 -2.47
CA LEU A 112 9.95 -4.34 -1.66
C LEU A 112 11.40 -4.15 -1.21
N ASN A 113 12.16 -5.23 -0.96
CA ASN A 113 13.61 -5.13 -0.73
C ASN A 113 14.35 -4.61 -1.97
N LYS A 114 13.93 -5.02 -3.18
CA LYS A 114 14.44 -4.50 -4.44
C LYS A 114 14.12 -3.01 -4.61
N ALA A 115 12.90 -2.60 -4.27
CA ALA A 115 12.50 -1.19 -4.25
C ALA A 115 13.36 -0.37 -3.27
N TYR A 116 13.59 -0.90 -2.06
CA TYR A 116 14.44 -0.26 -1.06
C TYR A 116 15.84 0.01 -1.57
N GLU A 117 16.47 -0.99 -2.20
CA GLU A 117 17.80 -0.85 -2.80
C GLU A 117 17.79 0.22 -3.90
N TYR A 118 16.82 0.14 -4.83
CA TYR A 118 16.71 1.11 -5.93
C TYR A 118 16.54 2.55 -5.42
N ILE A 119 15.64 2.77 -4.45
CA ILE A 119 15.38 4.12 -3.92
C ILE A 119 16.61 4.66 -3.19
N THR A 120 17.25 3.81 -2.38
CA THR A 120 18.45 4.21 -1.62
C THR A 120 19.62 4.57 -2.54
N GLU A 121 19.76 3.90 -3.69
CA GLU A 121 20.84 4.14 -4.63
C GLU A 121 20.59 5.31 -5.60
N ASN A 122 19.33 5.55 -5.95
CA ASN A 122 18.98 6.43 -7.08
C ASN A 122 18.11 7.64 -6.70
N CYS A 123 17.60 7.69 -5.49
CA CYS A 123 16.70 8.74 -5.05
C CYS A 123 17.26 9.49 -3.83
N VAL A 124 16.40 10.28 -3.18
CA VAL A 124 16.79 11.02 -1.97
C VAL A 124 17.07 10.09 -0.81
N ASP A 125 18.04 10.44 0.04
CA ASP A 125 18.34 9.75 1.30
C ASP A 125 17.26 10.04 2.35
N TRP A 126 16.16 9.29 2.27
CA TRP A 126 15.11 9.32 3.26
C TRP A 126 15.36 8.29 4.37
N LYS A 127 15.06 8.67 5.59
CA LYS A 127 15.17 7.76 6.75
C LYS A 127 14.33 6.48 6.58
N TYR A 128 13.22 6.57 5.85
CA TYR A 128 12.27 5.47 5.64
C TYR A 128 11.81 5.41 4.18
N PRO A 129 12.71 5.01 3.25
CA PRO A 129 12.38 4.99 1.81
C PRO A 129 11.30 3.96 1.46
N VAL A 130 11.23 2.86 2.20
CA VAL A 130 10.16 1.86 2.11
C VAL A 130 9.69 1.50 3.51
N HIS A 131 8.39 1.30 3.70
CA HIS A 131 7.90 0.68 4.92
C HIS A 131 6.59 -0.10 4.72
N ILE A 132 6.38 -1.10 5.57
CA ILE A 132 5.13 -1.83 5.70
C ILE A 132 4.44 -1.38 6.98
N GLY A 133 3.19 -0.90 6.83
CA GLY A 133 2.28 -0.62 7.92
C GLY A 133 1.28 -1.75 8.07
N ILE A 134 1.26 -2.39 9.25
CA ILE A 134 0.28 -3.44 9.58
C ILE A 134 -0.82 -2.82 10.42
N SER A 135 -2.04 -2.82 9.91
CA SER A 135 -3.21 -2.29 10.62
C SER A 135 -3.60 -3.23 11.75
N THR A 136 -3.78 -2.68 12.96
CA THR A 136 -4.10 -3.47 14.16
C THR A 136 -5.47 -3.14 14.74
N ASP A 137 -6.05 -1.98 14.37
CA ASP A 137 -7.27 -1.49 14.97
C ASP A 137 -8.51 -2.08 14.30
N TYR A 138 -9.44 -2.55 15.13
CA TYR A 138 -10.75 -3.05 14.69
C TYR A 138 -10.68 -4.22 13.67
N HIS A 139 -9.50 -4.79 13.45
CA HIS A 139 -9.29 -5.89 12.53
C HIS A 139 -9.43 -7.22 13.27
N ASP A 140 -10.01 -8.19 12.60
CA ASP A 140 -10.11 -9.57 13.10
C ASP A 140 -8.83 -10.37 12.74
N ASN A 141 -7.68 -9.83 13.13
CA ASN A 141 -6.36 -10.37 12.78
C ASN A 141 -5.46 -10.66 13.99
N GLN A 142 -5.99 -10.60 15.20
CA GLN A 142 -5.21 -10.69 16.45
C GLN A 142 -4.39 -11.98 16.55
N SER A 143 -4.87 -13.08 16.00
CA SER A 143 -4.17 -14.36 16.01
C SER A 143 -2.96 -14.43 15.06
N SER A 144 -2.94 -13.63 14.01
CA SER A 144 -1.89 -13.65 12.97
C SER A 144 -0.88 -12.52 13.08
N ILE A 145 -1.29 -11.40 13.67
CA ILE A 145 -0.56 -10.13 13.58
C ILE A 145 0.88 -10.23 14.07
N GLN A 146 1.11 -10.85 15.22
CA GLN A 146 2.45 -10.95 15.79
C GLN A 146 3.37 -11.84 14.93
N THR A 147 2.84 -12.94 14.42
CA THR A 147 3.57 -13.87 13.54
C THR A 147 3.95 -13.18 12.24
N VAL A 148 3.01 -12.49 11.60
CA VAL A 148 3.23 -11.77 10.35
C VAL A 148 4.17 -10.58 10.54
N TYR A 149 4.00 -9.82 11.62
CA TYR A 149 4.92 -8.74 11.98
C TYR A 149 6.36 -9.25 12.14
N ASN A 150 6.55 -10.32 12.92
CA ASN A 150 7.87 -10.93 13.14
C ASN A 150 8.48 -11.43 11.82
N PHE A 151 7.66 -12.03 10.95
CA PHE A 151 8.10 -12.45 9.61
C PHE A 151 8.66 -11.27 8.82
N TYR A 152 7.89 -10.18 8.69
CA TYR A 152 8.33 -9.01 7.93
C TYR A 152 9.55 -8.34 8.57
N LYS A 153 9.58 -8.20 9.91
CA LYS A 153 10.73 -7.64 10.63
C LYS A 153 12.04 -8.41 10.39
N GLN A 154 11.96 -9.71 10.19
CA GLN A 154 13.14 -10.56 9.94
C GLN A 154 13.58 -10.56 8.47
N GLN A 155 12.66 -10.36 7.54
CA GLN A 155 12.90 -10.52 6.11
C GLN A 155 13.12 -9.20 5.36
N CYS A 156 12.56 -8.09 5.86
CA CYS A 156 12.65 -6.79 5.23
C CYS A 156 13.93 -6.05 5.62
N LYS A 157 14.57 -5.39 4.64
CA LYS A 157 15.73 -4.50 4.84
C LYS A 157 15.33 -3.11 5.33
N PHE A 158 14.06 -2.85 5.46
CA PHE A 158 13.43 -1.56 5.75
C PHE A 158 12.47 -1.65 6.95
N ASP A 159 11.83 -0.54 7.30
CA ASP A 159 11.01 -0.43 8.48
C ASP A 159 9.64 -1.13 8.34
N VAL A 160 9.22 -1.81 9.41
CA VAL A 160 7.92 -2.47 9.54
C VAL A 160 7.27 -1.99 10.82
N ARG A 161 6.04 -1.46 10.74
CA ARG A 161 5.33 -0.87 11.87
C ARG A 161 3.96 -1.48 12.07
N LEU A 162 3.58 -1.58 13.33
CA LEU A 162 2.18 -1.76 13.69
C LEU A 162 1.52 -0.38 13.69
N HIS A 163 0.45 -0.24 12.90
CA HIS A 163 -0.40 0.94 12.89
C HIS A 163 -1.52 0.74 13.89
N GLN A 164 -1.40 1.40 15.02
CA GLN A 164 -2.40 1.44 16.06
C GLN A 164 -2.91 2.87 16.19
N VAL A 165 -4.22 3.05 16.08
CA VAL A 165 -4.85 4.33 16.39
C VAL A 165 -4.83 4.51 17.90
N ASP A 166 -4.28 5.60 18.39
CA ASP A 166 -4.33 5.94 19.81
C ASP A 166 -5.76 6.36 20.17
N LEU A 167 -6.51 5.42 20.76
CA LEU A 167 -7.88 5.65 21.21
C LEU A 167 -7.98 6.68 22.36
N SER A 168 -6.86 7.07 22.97
CA SER A 168 -6.85 8.10 24.02
C SER A 168 -7.05 9.50 23.47
N ASP A 169 -6.79 9.73 22.19
CA ASP A 169 -7.03 11.00 21.51
C ASP A 169 -8.35 10.97 20.71
N ALA A 170 -9.46 11.13 21.42
CA ALA A 170 -10.81 11.16 20.85
C ALA A 170 -11.01 12.20 19.73
N LYS A 171 -10.09 13.15 19.55
CA LYS A 171 -10.11 14.13 18.45
C LYS A 171 -9.58 13.55 17.14
N GLN A 172 -8.81 12.45 17.17
CA GLN A 172 -8.30 11.78 15.98
C GLN A 172 -9.22 10.65 15.49
N LEU A 173 -10.23 10.30 16.24
CA LEU A 173 -11.18 9.21 15.94
C LEU A 173 -12.35 9.65 15.03
N SER A 174 -12.09 10.49 14.04
CA SER A 174 -13.10 10.66 12.99
C SER A 174 -13.00 9.49 12.01
N LEU A 175 -13.82 8.46 12.23
CA LEU A 175 -14.05 7.47 11.19
C LEU A 175 -14.59 8.17 9.95
N THR A 176 -13.99 7.90 8.81
CA THR A 176 -14.47 8.43 7.55
C THR A 176 -15.89 7.92 7.30
N TYR A 177 -16.84 8.82 7.04
CA TYR A 177 -18.21 8.44 6.68
C TYR A 177 -18.25 7.83 5.29
N SER A 178 -17.74 6.59 5.17
CA SER A 178 -17.64 5.84 3.94
C SER A 178 -17.72 4.33 4.19
N GLY A 179 -18.23 3.57 3.24
CA GLY A 179 -18.35 2.13 3.36
C GLY A 179 -19.06 1.68 4.63
N ARG A 180 -18.62 0.57 5.22
CA ARG A 180 -19.19 0.00 6.46
C ARG A 180 -19.00 0.90 7.68
N SER A 181 -18.01 1.79 7.67
CA SER A 181 -17.81 2.73 8.78
C SER A 181 -18.99 3.68 8.97
N LYS A 182 -19.85 3.88 7.97
CA LYS A 182 -21.11 4.63 8.09
C LYS A 182 -22.00 4.10 9.22
N ALA A 183 -22.01 2.79 9.45
CA ALA A 183 -22.82 2.16 10.49
C ALA A 183 -22.27 2.40 11.91
N LEU A 184 -21.01 2.81 12.05
CA LEU A 184 -20.35 3.06 13.35
C LEU A 184 -20.39 4.54 13.76
N THR A 185 -20.77 5.43 12.84
CA THR A 185 -20.76 6.90 13.05
C THR A 185 -22.14 7.47 13.43
N ASN A 186 -23.16 6.63 13.61
CA ASN A 186 -24.51 7.03 14.04
C ASN A 186 -24.70 6.88 15.54
#